data_a4da747ad721807211058d0b97c67584
#
_entry.id   a4da747ad721807211058d0b97c67584
#
_cell.length_a   1.000
_cell.length_b   1.000
_cell.length_c   1.000
_cell.angle_alpha   90.00
_cell.angle_beta   90.00
_cell.angle_gamma   90.00
#
_symmetry.space_group_name_H-M   'P 1'
#
loop_
_entity.id
_entity.type
_entity.pdbx_description
1 polymer ?
#
loop_
_entity_poly.entity_id
_entity_poly.type
_entity_poly.pdbx_seq_one_letter_code
_entity_poly.pdbx_strand_id
1 'polypeptide(L)'
;MNNINKKEASVIIPYYNDSKVFERCLLSVIHQAYCPKEIIIIDDNSYDSSDLKSIIEKYKDEISIIYERNLINKNAAFSRNRGVDLSNCEIIAFLDADDYWHTEHLSTSINQLLKHDADFVYSNVIEVNPLGELKKRKVDNISELENAFDIVLKSPPQTGSFVFYKKLMNEVRFDESLRRHQDYQFLIDVIRAGKKHHYIDAYNTYYCESHRPFSSRVNFDSMFKFWSDYYKLFTENQLKKFLIRNLCLSLRIKGSK
;
A
#
# COMPACT_ATOMS: atom_id res chain seq x y z
N MET A 1 29.93 -19.07 -4.18
CA MET A 1 28.92 -17.99 -4.16
C MET A 1 27.75 -18.49 -4.97
N ASN A 2 26.67 -18.91 -4.30
CA ASN A 2 25.51 -19.48 -4.98
C ASN A 2 24.83 -18.40 -5.83
N ASN A 3 24.78 -18.59 -7.15
CA ASN A 3 23.86 -17.90 -8.05
C ASN A 3 22.42 -18.26 -7.65
N ILE A 4 21.92 -17.67 -6.58
CA ILE A 4 20.48 -17.56 -6.35
C ILE A 4 20.03 -16.65 -7.49
N ASN A 5 19.28 -17.17 -8.45
CA ASN A 5 18.65 -16.37 -9.49
C ASN A 5 17.96 -15.19 -8.80
N LYS A 6 18.58 -14.00 -8.89
CA LYS A 6 18.09 -12.78 -8.24
C LYS A 6 16.73 -12.49 -8.85
N LYS A 7 15.66 -12.71 -8.08
CA LYS A 7 14.30 -12.43 -8.54
C LYS A 7 14.13 -10.95 -8.81
N GLU A 8 13.63 -10.59 -9.98
CA GLU A 8 13.42 -9.19 -10.33
C GLU A 8 12.15 -8.65 -9.68
N ALA A 9 12.20 -7.40 -9.22
CA ALA A 9 11.09 -6.72 -8.56
C ALA A 9 10.71 -5.42 -9.28
N SER A 10 9.40 -5.18 -9.43
CA SER A 10 8.84 -3.89 -9.83
C SER A 10 8.27 -3.19 -8.61
N VAL A 11 8.56 -1.89 -8.48
CA VAL A 11 7.92 -1.02 -7.50
C VAL A 11 6.83 -0.21 -8.19
N ILE A 12 5.60 -0.28 -7.67
CA ILE A 12 4.44 0.40 -8.23
C ILE A 12 4.03 1.54 -7.31
N ILE A 13 3.96 2.74 -7.86
CA ILE A 13 3.63 3.97 -7.15
C ILE A 13 2.40 4.62 -7.78
N PRO A 14 1.21 4.49 -7.16
CA PRO A 14 0.06 5.33 -7.53
C PRO A 14 0.34 6.77 -7.12
N TYR A 15 0.19 7.71 -8.04
CA TYR A 15 0.50 9.12 -7.81
C TYR A 15 -0.74 9.99 -8.04
N TYR A 16 -0.99 10.94 -7.10
CA TYR A 16 -2.03 11.95 -7.28
C TYR A 16 -1.74 13.24 -6.49
N ASN A 17 -1.26 14.28 -7.19
CA ASN A 17 -1.05 15.63 -6.64
C ASN A 17 -0.12 15.69 -5.42
N ASP A 18 1.01 14.99 -5.44
CA ASP A 18 1.95 14.87 -4.32
C ASP A 18 3.39 15.29 -4.70
N SER A 19 3.58 16.17 -5.72
CA SER A 19 4.91 16.56 -6.23
C SER A 19 5.86 17.08 -5.15
N LYS A 20 5.35 17.75 -4.11
CA LYS A 20 6.15 18.31 -3.01
C LYS A 20 6.89 17.26 -2.16
N VAL A 21 6.37 16.03 -2.11
CA VAL A 21 6.92 14.95 -1.27
C VAL A 21 7.43 13.78 -2.08
N PHE A 22 7.06 13.72 -3.36
CA PHE A 22 7.32 12.59 -4.25
C PHE A 22 8.81 12.31 -4.47
N GLU A 23 9.65 13.35 -4.53
CA GLU A 23 11.09 13.14 -4.74
C GLU A 23 11.72 12.30 -3.61
N ARG A 24 11.29 12.50 -2.35
CA ARG A 24 11.69 11.65 -1.21
C ARG A 24 11.25 10.20 -1.40
N CYS A 25 10.00 9.99 -1.83
CA CYS A 25 9.46 8.67 -2.14
C CYS A 25 10.34 7.97 -3.20
N LEU A 26 10.56 8.62 -4.33
CA LEU A 26 11.33 8.09 -5.45
C LEU A 26 12.78 7.74 -5.05
N LEU A 27 13.46 8.66 -4.36
CA LEU A 27 14.83 8.43 -3.87
C LEU A 27 14.91 7.26 -2.89
N SER A 28 13.89 7.06 -2.06
CA SER A 28 13.86 5.92 -1.14
C SER A 28 13.79 4.57 -1.86
N VAL A 29 13.27 4.54 -3.09
CA VAL A 29 13.23 3.34 -3.94
C VAL A 29 14.55 3.17 -4.71
N ILE A 30 15.08 4.25 -5.27
CA ILE A 30 16.36 4.24 -6.01
C ILE A 30 17.51 3.75 -5.11
N HIS A 31 17.53 4.19 -3.86
CA HIS A 31 18.58 3.86 -2.89
C HIS A 31 18.33 2.57 -2.09
N GLN A 32 17.46 1.67 -2.57
CA GLN A 32 17.29 0.37 -1.93
C GLN A 32 18.53 -0.49 -2.06
N ALA A 33 18.94 -1.19 -0.98
CA ALA A 33 20.05 -2.15 -0.99
C ALA A 33 19.78 -3.31 -1.98
N TYR A 34 18.52 -3.68 -2.16
CA TYR A 34 18.06 -4.53 -3.25
C TYR A 34 17.46 -3.63 -4.34
N CYS A 35 18.27 -3.26 -5.32
CA CYS A 35 17.84 -2.41 -6.42
C CYS A 35 16.70 -3.09 -7.21
N PRO A 36 15.49 -2.50 -7.29
CA PRO A 36 14.42 -3.02 -8.13
C PRO A 36 14.82 -2.88 -9.61
N LYS A 37 14.20 -3.68 -10.49
CA LYS A 37 14.46 -3.61 -11.93
C LYS A 37 13.80 -2.39 -12.57
N GLU A 38 12.61 -2.03 -12.07
CA GLU A 38 11.82 -0.95 -12.61
C GLU A 38 10.95 -0.29 -11.55
N ILE A 39 10.64 0.98 -11.75
CA ILE A 39 9.63 1.74 -11.00
C ILE A 39 8.50 2.09 -11.96
N ILE A 40 7.26 1.79 -11.59
CA ILE A 40 6.08 2.07 -12.39
C ILE A 40 5.24 3.11 -11.67
N ILE A 41 5.16 4.30 -12.23
CA ILE A 41 4.43 5.44 -11.68
C ILE A 41 3.14 5.61 -12.48
N ILE A 42 2.00 5.48 -11.80
CA ILE A 42 0.68 5.69 -12.39
C ILE A 42 0.10 7.00 -11.87
N ASP A 43 0.17 8.03 -12.71
CA ASP A 43 -0.41 9.35 -12.45
C ASP A 43 -1.93 9.31 -12.66
N ASP A 44 -2.67 9.44 -11.57
CA ASP A 44 -4.14 9.36 -11.58
C ASP A 44 -4.80 10.69 -11.97
N ASN A 45 -4.34 11.27 -13.10
CA ASN A 45 -4.82 12.53 -13.65
C ASN A 45 -4.55 13.74 -12.75
N SER A 46 -3.30 13.90 -12.31
CA SER A 46 -2.88 15.00 -11.43
C SER A 46 -2.82 16.34 -12.17
N TYR A 47 -3.04 17.43 -11.44
CA TYR A 47 -2.84 18.78 -11.96
C TYR A 47 -1.34 19.18 -11.97
N ASP A 48 -0.51 18.56 -11.10
CA ASP A 48 0.93 18.79 -10.97
C ASP A 48 1.81 17.80 -11.76
N SER A 49 1.25 17.19 -12.82
CA SER A 49 1.96 16.20 -13.66
C SER A 49 3.23 16.76 -14.31
N SER A 50 3.33 18.07 -14.55
CA SER A 50 4.55 18.72 -15.05
C SER A 50 5.68 18.66 -14.05
N ASP A 51 5.39 18.90 -12.77
CA ASP A 51 6.36 18.86 -11.68
C ASP A 51 6.81 17.40 -11.45
N LEU A 52 5.86 16.46 -11.46
CA LEU A 52 6.16 15.03 -11.41
C LEU A 52 7.13 14.61 -12.52
N LYS A 53 6.85 14.99 -13.78
CA LYS A 53 7.73 14.67 -14.92
C LYS A 53 9.12 15.27 -14.77
N SER A 54 9.21 16.48 -14.24
CA SER A 54 10.50 17.15 -13.97
C SER A 54 11.31 16.38 -12.92
N ILE A 55 10.66 15.82 -11.89
CA ILE A 55 11.32 14.97 -10.90
C ILE A 55 11.80 13.66 -11.57
N ILE A 56 10.94 12.97 -12.32
CA ILE A 56 11.29 11.72 -13.02
C ILE A 56 12.50 11.92 -13.93
N GLU A 57 12.53 13.02 -14.69
CA GLU A 57 13.60 13.31 -15.65
C GLU A 57 14.98 13.44 -14.99
N LYS A 58 15.06 13.86 -13.72
CA LYS A 58 16.33 13.95 -12.98
C LYS A 58 16.96 12.56 -12.73
N TYR A 59 16.14 11.51 -12.64
CA TYR A 59 16.56 10.17 -12.17
C TYR A 59 16.41 9.08 -13.24
N LYS A 60 16.00 9.41 -14.46
CA LYS A 60 15.74 8.43 -15.54
C LYS A 60 16.95 7.58 -15.93
N ASP A 61 18.16 8.11 -15.71
CA ASP A 61 19.41 7.41 -16.05
C ASP A 61 19.91 6.51 -14.90
N GLU A 62 19.33 6.61 -13.71
CA GLU A 62 19.68 5.80 -12.54
C GLU A 62 18.92 4.47 -12.49
N ILE A 63 17.67 4.45 -12.94
CA ILE A 63 16.80 3.28 -12.91
C ILE A 63 15.74 3.37 -14.01
N SER A 64 15.26 2.22 -14.48
CA SER A 64 14.12 2.17 -15.42
C SER A 64 12.84 2.69 -14.76
N ILE A 65 12.30 3.82 -15.24
CA ILE A 65 11.04 4.41 -14.76
C ILE A 65 10.02 4.37 -15.89
N ILE A 66 8.89 3.68 -15.64
CA ILE A 66 7.73 3.65 -16.51
C ILE A 66 6.71 4.64 -15.94
N TYR A 67 6.41 5.68 -16.70
CA TYR A 67 5.40 6.67 -16.36
C TYR A 67 4.17 6.51 -17.24
N GLU A 68 3.01 6.33 -16.59
CA GLU A 68 1.71 6.25 -17.26
C GLU A 68 0.70 7.16 -16.59
N ARG A 69 -0.16 7.81 -17.39
CA ARG A 69 -1.18 8.72 -16.89
C ARG A 69 -2.58 8.20 -17.20
N ASN A 70 -3.47 8.26 -16.21
CA ASN A 70 -4.90 8.02 -16.40
C ASN A 70 -5.56 9.25 -17.05
N LEU A 71 -6.51 9.01 -17.95
CA LEU A 71 -7.25 10.10 -18.61
C LEU A 71 -8.19 10.85 -17.65
N ILE A 72 -8.66 10.16 -16.61
CA ILE A 72 -9.50 10.69 -15.53
C ILE A 72 -9.03 10.10 -14.20
N ASN A 73 -9.34 10.77 -13.09
CA ASN A 73 -9.05 10.23 -11.76
C ASN A 73 -9.92 9.00 -11.47
N LYS A 74 -9.27 7.83 -11.30
CA LYS A 74 -9.89 6.52 -11.06
C LYS A 74 -9.62 5.94 -9.68
N ASN A 75 -8.81 6.55 -8.87
CA ASN A 75 -8.31 6.15 -7.54
C ASN A 75 -7.09 5.22 -7.52
N ALA A 76 -6.53 5.04 -6.31
CA ALA A 76 -5.30 4.27 -6.10
C ALA A 76 -5.47 2.76 -6.40
N ALA A 77 -6.67 2.18 -6.20
CA ALA A 77 -6.94 0.77 -6.53
C ALA A 77 -6.74 0.49 -8.01
N PHE A 78 -7.36 1.31 -8.88
CA PHE A 78 -7.18 1.22 -10.32
C PHE A 78 -5.70 1.42 -10.71
N SER A 79 -5.05 2.43 -10.13
CA SER A 79 -3.65 2.74 -10.45
C SER A 79 -2.71 1.61 -10.04
N ARG A 80 -2.93 0.96 -8.88
CA ARG A 80 -2.16 -0.22 -8.47
C ARG A 80 -2.38 -1.40 -9.40
N ASN A 81 -3.64 -1.71 -9.75
CA ASN A 81 -3.98 -2.78 -10.70
C ASN A 81 -3.30 -2.54 -12.05
N ARG A 82 -3.41 -1.31 -12.61
CA ARG A 82 -2.78 -0.94 -13.86
C ARG A 82 -1.26 -1.05 -13.81
N GLY A 83 -0.64 -0.62 -12.70
CA GLY A 83 0.81 -0.74 -12.52
C GLY A 83 1.28 -2.20 -12.51
N VAL A 84 0.52 -3.11 -11.87
CA VAL A 84 0.83 -4.55 -11.92
C VAL A 84 0.70 -5.11 -13.33
N ASP A 85 -0.30 -4.69 -14.11
CA ASP A 85 -0.48 -5.15 -15.49
C ASP A 85 0.71 -4.74 -16.38
N LEU A 86 1.28 -3.56 -16.15
CA LEU A 86 2.46 -3.04 -16.87
C LEU A 86 3.80 -3.64 -16.40
N SER A 87 3.83 -4.22 -15.20
CA SER A 87 5.06 -4.80 -14.64
C SER A 87 5.59 -5.98 -15.47
N ASN A 88 6.92 -6.04 -15.61
CA ASN A 88 7.62 -7.17 -16.25
C ASN A 88 8.29 -8.12 -15.25
N CYS A 89 8.18 -7.87 -13.95
CA CYS A 89 8.86 -8.63 -12.92
C CYS A 89 7.96 -9.65 -12.23
N GLU A 90 8.57 -10.67 -11.60
CA GLU A 90 7.86 -11.68 -10.84
C GLU A 90 7.42 -11.19 -9.46
N ILE A 91 8.14 -10.24 -8.88
CA ILE A 91 7.87 -9.67 -7.56
C ILE A 91 7.34 -8.25 -7.71
N ILE A 92 6.30 -7.95 -6.96
CA ILE A 92 5.66 -6.64 -6.89
C ILE A 92 5.82 -6.08 -5.48
N ALA A 93 6.15 -4.80 -5.39
CA ALA A 93 6.09 -4.02 -4.16
C ALA A 93 5.28 -2.75 -4.42
N PHE A 94 4.43 -2.37 -3.45
CA PHE A 94 3.67 -1.12 -3.52
C PHE A 94 4.28 -0.06 -2.60
N LEU A 95 4.30 1.19 -3.06
CA LEU A 95 4.63 2.35 -2.24
C LEU A 95 3.71 3.51 -2.61
N ASP A 96 3.09 4.15 -1.63
CA ASP A 96 2.28 5.35 -1.86
C ASP A 96 3.19 6.58 -2.05
N ALA A 97 2.79 7.53 -2.90
CA ALA A 97 3.63 8.64 -3.36
C ALA A 97 4.06 9.62 -2.25
N ASP A 98 3.34 9.64 -1.12
CA ASP A 98 3.62 10.46 0.07
C ASP A 98 4.44 9.72 1.15
N ASP A 99 4.64 8.40 1.00
CA ASP A 99 5.42 7.54 1.89
C ASP A 99 6.87 7.36 1.43
N TYR A 100 7.69 6.65 2.23
CA TYR A 100 9.05 6.28 1.85
C TYR A 100 9.54 5.05 2.61
N TRP A 101 10.61 4.42 2.12
CA TRP A 101 11.20 3.23 2.70
C TRP A 101 12.56 3.45 3.35
N HIS A 102 12.88 2.60 4.32
CA HIS A 102 14.25 2.35 4.74
C HIS A 102 15.00 1.58 3.64
N THR A 103 16.30 1.79 3.52
CA THR A 103 17.16 1.17 2.47
C THR A 103 17.07 -0.36 2.42
N GLU A 104 16.73 -1.01 3.53
CA GLU A 104 16.63 -2.48 3.65
C GLU A 104 15.20 -3.02 3.41
N HIS A 105 14.24 -2.21 2.97
CA HIS A 105 12.86 -2.66 2.84
C HIS A 105 12.72 -3.81 1.83
N LEU A 106 13.19 -3.62 0.60
CA LEU A 106 13.07 -4.64 -0.45
C LEU A 106 13.94 -5.87 -0.15
N SER A 107 15.18 -5.68 0.32
CA SER A 107 16.07 -6.79 0.67
C SER A 107 15.47 -7.66 1.76
N THR A 108 14.94 -7.05 2.83
CA THR A 108 14.28 -7.77 3.93
C THR A 108 13.04 -8.50 3.43
N SER A 109 12.16 -7.81 2.71
CA SER A 109 10.86 -8.35 2.28
C SER A 109 11.03 -9.50 1.29
N ILE A 110 11.90 -9.35 0.29
CA ILE A 110 12.15 -10.39 -0.72
C ILE A 110 12.82 -11.61 -0.08
N ASN A 111 13.80 -11.41 0.81
CA ASN A 111 14.43 -12.51 1.52
C ASN A 111 13.42 -13.31 2.36
N GLN A 112 12.49 -12.64 3.05
CA GLN A 112 11.46 -13.32 3.84
C GLN A 112 10.41 -14.01 2.94
N LEU A 113 10.03 -13.39 1.81
CA LEU A 113 9.13 -13.99 0.82
C LEU A 113 9.70 -15.34 0.33
N LEU A 114 10.99 -15.36 -0.04
CA LEU A 114 11.68 -16.55 -0.54
C LEU A 114 11.91 -17.58 0.56
N LYS A 115 12.41 -17.15 1.72
CA LYS A 115 12.73 -18.04 2.85
C LYS A 115 11.52 -18.81 3.36
N HIS A 116 10.35 -18.17 3.40
CA HIS A 116 9.12 -18.77 3.90
C HIS A 116 8.24 -19.37 2.79
N ASP A 117 8.71 -19.33 1.53
CA ASP A 117 7.94 -19.74 0.37
C ASP A 117 6.53 -19.13 0.41
N ALA A 118 6.44 -17.85 0.75
CA ALA A 118 5.19 -17.13 0.88
C ALA A 118 4.75 -16.53 -0.46
N ASP A 119 3.44 -16.39 -0.68
CA ASP A 119 2.90 -15.65 -1.82
C ASP A 119 2.89 -14.14 -1.55
N PHE A 120 2.81 -13.74 -0.28
CA PHE A 120 2.62 -12.37 0.18
C PHE A 120 3.31 -12.14 1.53
N VAL A 121 4.01 -11.01 1.67
CA VAL A 121 4.59 -10.56 2.94
C VAL A 121 4.17 -9.13 3.27
N TYR A 122 4.15 -8.80 4.55
CA TYR A 122 3.85 -7.48 5.08
C TYR A 122 4.60 -7.24 6.39
N SER A 123 4.76 -5.97 6.78
CA SER A 123 5.56 -5.59 7.94
C SER A 123 4.93 -4.48 8.77
N ASN A 124 5.58 -4.19 9.92
CA ASN A 124 5.31 -3.02 10.73
C ASN A 124 5.62 -1.71 9.97
N VAL A 125 5.12 -0.60 10.50
CA VAL A 125 5.36 0.72 9.93
C VAL A 125 5.86 1.70 10.99
N ILE A 126 6.54 2.74 10.52
CA ILE A 126 6.84 3.94 11.29
C ILE A 126 5.87 5.02 10.82
N GLU A 127 5.00 5.48 11.70
CA GLU A 127 4.13 6.62 11.43
C GLU A 127 4.95 7.91 11.55
N VAL A 128 4.82 8.79 10.55
CA VAL A 128 5.49 10.09 10.51
C VAL A 128 4.40 11.15 10.55
N ASN A 129 4.34 11.91 11.64
CA ASN A 129 3.35 12.98 11.76
C ASN A 129 3.79 14.23 10.95
N PRO A 130 2.92 15.26 10.78
CA PRO A 130 3.26 16.46 10.03
C PRO A 130 4.43 17.29 10.61
N LEU A 131 4.81 17.06 11.86
CA LEU A 131 5.98 17.68 12.49
C LEU A 131 7.27 16.88 12.27
N GLY A 132 7.19 15.72 11.60
CA GLY A 132 8.32 14.83 11.37
C GLY A 132 8.63 13.88 12.54
N GLU A 133 7.78 13.84 13.57
CA GLU A 133 7.97 12.92 14.69
C GLU A 133 7.62 11.49 14.28
N LEU A 134 8.43 10.54 14.74
CA LEU A 134 8.36 9.14 14.38
C LEU A 134 7.72 8.31 15.49
N LYS A 135 6.76 7.47 15.13
CA LYS A 135 6.12 6.53 16.04
C LYS A 135 6.08 5.13 15.43
N LYS A 136 6.69 4.16 16.08
CA LYS A 136 6.59 2.75 15.68
C LYS A 136 5.16 2.24 15.89
N ARG A 137 4.54 1.69 14.84
CA ARG A 137 3.25 1.01 14.90
C ARG A 137 3.45 -0.46 14.53
N LYS A 138 3.26 -1.32 15.55
CA LYS A 138 3.26 -2.76 15.34
C LYS A 138 1.95 -3.17 14.67
N VAL A 139 2.08 -4.02 13.65
CA VAL A 139 0.98 -4.64 12.92
C VAL A 139 0.71 -6.01 13.51
N ASP A 140 -0.55 -6.44 13.53
CA ASP A 140 -0.87 -7.78 14.00
C ASP A 140 -0.36 -8.85 13.01
N ASN A 141 0.07 -9.98 13.55
CA ASN A 141 0.40 -11.15 12.75
C ASN A 141 -0.88 -11.96 12.48
N ILE A 142 -1.29 -12.04 11.22
CA ILE A 142 -2.50 -12.76 10.82
C ILE A 142 -2.50 -14.21 11.34
N SER A 143 -1.34 -14.88 11.35
CA SER A 143 -1.22 -16.27 11.80
C SER A 143 -1.43 -16.46 13.31
N GLU A 144 -1.40 -15.38 14.09
CA GLU A 144 -1.62 -15.38 15.54
C GLU A 144 -3.04 -14.93 15.92
N LEU A 145 -3.86 -14.52 14.93
CA LEU A 145 -5.23 -14.09 15.17
C LEU A 145 -6.16 -15.30 15.21
N GLU A 146 -7.06 -15.32 16.18
CA GLU A 146 -8.14 -16.32 16.28
C GLU A 146 -9.04 -16.31 15.02
N ASN A 147 -9.35 -15.10 14.54
CA ASN A 147 -9.96 -14.89 13.23
C ASN A 147 -9.03 -14.02 12.39
N ALA A 148 -8.49 -14.58 11.30
CA ALA A 148 -7.54 -13.89 10.40
C ALA A 148 -8.09 -12.54 9.88
N PHE A 149 -9.41 -12.41 9.69
CA PHE A 149 -10.03 -11.17 9.22
C PHE A 149 -10.02 -10.04 10.24
N ASP A 150 -9.76 -10.33 11.52
CA ASP A 150 -9.62 -9.31 12.57
C ASP A 150 -8.46 -8.35 12.31
N ILE A 151 -7.52 -8.71 11.44
CA ILE A 151 -6.40 -7.86 11.04
C ILE A 151 -6.87 -6.45 10.62
N VAL A 152 -7.98 -6.34 9.89
CA VAL A 152 -8.51 -5.04 9.43
C VAL A 152 -9.23 -4.23 10.52
N LEU A 153 -9.57 -4.87 11.64
CA LEU A 153 -10.23 -4.22 12.78
C LEU A 153 -9.27 -3.75 13.86
N LYS A 154 -8.11 -4.37 13.96
CA LYS A 154 -7.09 -4.12 14.99
C LYS A 154 -6.00 -3.19 14.47
N SER A 155 -4.92 -3.75 13.99
CA SER A 155 -3.76 -2.99 13.48
C SER A 155 -3.38 -3.47 12.08
N PRO A 156 -4.12 -3.02 11.04
CA PRO A 156 -3.86 -3.45 9.67
C PRO A 156 -2.52 -2.94 9.15
N PRO A 157 -1.83 -3.73 8.30
CA PRO A 157 -0.65 -3.26 7.62
C PRO A 157 -0.99 -2.19 6.58
N GLN A 158 -0.03 -1.35 6.25
CA GLN A 158 -0.15 -0.37 5.17
C GLN A 158 0.27 -0.98 3.84
N THR A 159 -0.36 -0.53 2.77
CA THR A 159 -0.07 -0.98 1.40
C THR A 159 1.41 -0.84 1.04
N GLY A 160 2.07 0.23 1.54
CA GLY A 160 3.51 0.45 1.35
C GLY A 160 4.42 -0.62 1.99
N SER A 161 3.88 -1.55 2.79
CA SER A 161 4.61 -2.69 3.34
C SER A 161 4.39 -4.00 2.56
N PHE A 162 3.58 -3.99 1.49
CA PHE A 162 3.19 -5.20 0.75
C PHE A 162 4.23 -5.56 -0.31
N VAL A 163 4.77 -6.78 -0.21
CA VAL A 163 5.62 -7.39 -1.24
C VAL A 163 5.13 -8.80 -1.51
N PHE A 164 4.96 -9.15 -2.79
CA PHE A 164 4.33 -10.41 -3.17
C PHE A 164 4.71 -10.85 -4.59
N TYR A 165 4.42 -12.11 -4.92
CA TYR A 165 4.55 -12.59 -6.29
C TYR A 165 3.44 -12.03 -7.18
N LYS A 166 3.79 -11.50 -8.36
CA LYS A 166 2.84 -10.96 -9.36
C LYS A 166 1.69 -11.93 -9.66
N LYS A 167 1.95 -13.25 -9.68
CA LYS A 167 0.92 -14.29 -9.90
C LYS A 167 -0.27 -14.20 -8.91
N LEU A 168 -0.08 -13.64 -7.70
CA LEU A 168 -1.15 -13.40 -6.73
C LEU A 168 -2.28 -12.58 -7.35
N MET A 169 -1.93 -11.58 -8.18
CA MET A 169 -2.89 -10.67 -8.81
C MET A 169 -3.76 -11.31 -9.91
N ASN A 170 -3.48 -12.55 -10.29
CA ASN A 170 -4.36 -13.30 -11.18
C ASN A 170 -5.65 -13.77 -10.45
N GLU A 171 -5.61 -13.87 -9.14
CA GLU A 171 -6.73 -14.33 -8.32
C GLU A 171 -7.26 -13.24 -7.38
N VAL A 172 -6.40 -12.30 -6.96
CA VAL A 172 -6.75 -11.22 -6.03
C VAL A 172 -6.38 -9.89 -6.67
N ARG A 173 -7.36 -9.00 -6.81
CA ARG A 173 -7.18 -7.64 -7.34
C ARG A 173 -7.76 -6.62 -6.37
N PHE A 174 -7.27 -5.38 -6.44
CA PHE A 174 -7.96 -4.29 -5.75
C PHE A 174 -9.33 -4.05 -6.37
N ASP A 175 -10.36 -3.86 -5.52
CA ASP A 175 -11.68 -3.43 -5.99
C ASP A 175 -11.64 -1.93 -6.35
N GLU A 176 -11.67 -1.65 -7.64
CA GLU A 176 -11.56 -0.30 -8.20
C GLU A 176 -12.77 0.59 -7.89
N SER A 177 -13.86 0.01 -7.43
CA SER A 177 -15.03 0.76 -6.96
C SER A 177 -14.86 1.34 -5.56
N LEU A 178 -13.87 0.85 -4.79
CA LEU A 178 -13.56 1.32 -3.45
C LEU A 178 -12.58 2.51 -3.52
N ARG A 179 -12.98 3.66 -2.98
CA ARG A 179 -12.08 4.81 -2.77
C ARG A 179 -11.38 4.77 -1.40
N ARG A 180 -11.87 3.95 -0.48
CA ARG A 180 -11.33 3.68 0.86
C ARG A 180 -11.46 2.20 1.19
N HIS A 181 -10.66 1.71 2.12
CA HIS A 181 -10.61 0.29 2.52
C HIS A 181 -10.17 -0.66 1.40
N GLN A 182 -9.47 -0.15 0.39
CA GLN A 182 -8.88 -0.94 -0.69
C GLN A 182 -7.83 -1.91 -0.15
N ASP A 183 -7.01 -1.45 0.78
CA ASP A 183 -6.02 -2.21 1.53
C ASP A 183 -6.67 -3.32 2.37
N TYR A 184 -7.77 -3.00 3.04
CA TYR A 184 -8.55 -3.98 3.82
C TYR A 184 -9.17 -5.05 2.91
N GLN A 185 -9.80 -4.62 1.81
CA GLN A 185 -10.38 -5.51 0.82
C GLN A 185 -9.31 -6.45 0.25
N PHE A 186 -8.20 -5.90 -0.21
CA PHE A 186 -7.11 -6.70 -0.79
C PHE A 186 -6.59 -7.74 0.21
N LEU A 187 -6.33 -7.34 1.44
CA LEU A 187 -5.84 -8.22 2.50
C LEU A 187 -6.84 -9.34 2.83
N ILE A 188 -8.14 -9.02 2.94
CA ILE A 188 -9.20 -10.02 3.14
C ILE A 188 -9.22 -11.01 1.99
N ASP A 189 -9.13 -10.54 0.75
CA ASP A 189 -9.20 -11.42 -0.41
C ASP A 189 -7.95 -12.29 -0.56
N VAL A 190 -6.76 -11.81 -0.16
CA VAL A 190 -5.55 -12.65 -0.03
C VAL A 190 -5.77 -13.80 0.96
N ILE A 191 -6.36 -13.49 2.13
CA ILE A 191 -6.68 -14.50 3.15
C ILE A 191 -7.74 -15.50 2.63
N ARG A 192 -8.82 -15.02 2.01
CA ARG A 192 -9.90 -15.86 1.44
C ARG A 192 -9.43 -16.77 0.33
N ALA A 193 -8.48 -16.32 -0.48
CA ALA A 193 -7.86 -17.12 -1.53
C ALA A 193 -6.87 -18.17 -0.99
N GLY A 194 -6.72 -18.27 0.34
CA GLY A 194 -5.83 -19.24 0.98
C GLY A 194 -4.36 -19.03 0.66
N LYS A 195 -3.96 -17.79 0.33
CA LYS A 195 -2.58 -17.48 -0.03
C LYS A 195 -1.67 -17.54 1.18
N LYS A 196 -0.49 -18.13 0.98
CA LYS A 196 0.52 -18.24 2.02
C LYS A 196 1.12 -16.86 2.28
N HIS A 197 0.87 -16.34 3.47
CA HIS A 197 1.34 -15.03 3.89
C HIS A 197 2.34 -15.13 5.04
N HIS A 198 3.25 -14.14 5.15
CA HIS A 198 4.20 -14.09 6.25
C HIS A 198 4.34 -12.65 6.78
N TYR A 199 4.24 -12.52 8.10
CA TYR A 199 4.48 -11.28 8.81
C TYR A 199 5.97 -11.08 9.08
N ILE A 200 6.49 -9.89 8.83
CA ILE A 200 7.87 -9.51 9.08
C ILE A 200 7.92 -8.53 10.25
N ASP A 201 8.58 -8.90 11.34
CA ASP A 201 8.78 -8.00 12.50
C ASP A 201 9.93 -7.01 12.22
N ALA A 202 9.71 -6.14 11.23
CA ALA A 202 10.63 -5.07 10.85
C ALA A 202 9.89 -3.76 10.62
N TYR A 203 10.57 -2.63 10.78
CA TYR A 203 10.03 -1.27 10.67
C TYR A 203 10.73 -0.53 9.52
N ASN A 204 10.50 -1.00 8.30
CA ASN A 204 11.18 -0.51 7.09
C ASN A 204 10.30 0.34 6.17
N THR A 205 9.05 0.61 6.58
CA THR A 205 8.10 1.46 5.84
C THR A 205 7.74 2.66 6.70
N TYR A 206 7.93 3.85 6.15
CA TYR A 206 7.54 5.12 6.77
C TYR A 206 6.22 5.58 6.17
N TYR A 207 5.18 5.51 6.98
CA TYR A 207 3.83 5.97 6.63
C TYR A 207 3.66 7.42 7.09
N CYS A 208 3.55 8.34 6.13
CA CYS A 208 3.43 9.77 6.40
C CYS A 208 1.96 10.18 6.56
N GLU A 209 1.65 10.77 7.70
CA GLU A 209 0.32 11.34 7.89
C GLU A 209 0.07 12.46 6.87
N SER A 210 -0.99 12.28 6.09
CA SER A 210 -1.36 13.25 5.05
C SER A 210 -1.68 14.62 5.66
N HIS A 211 -1.18 15.69 5.04
CA HIS A 211 -1.51 17.09 5.37
C HIS A 211 -2.95 17.46 4.94
N ARG A 212 -3.66 16.57 4.24
CA ARG A 212 -5.03 16.83 3.77
C ARG A 212 -6.01 16.84 4.95
N PRO A 213 -7.05 17.69 4.91
CA PRO A 213 -8.06 17.75 5.97
C PRO A 213 -8.67 16.38 6.24
N PHE A 214 -8.99 16.09 7.51
CA PHE A 214 -9.59 14.81 7.90
C PHE A 214 -10.86 14.49 7.13
N SER A 215 -11.71 15.51 6.83
CA SER A 215 -12.94 15.35 6.04
C SER A 215 -12.70 14.81 4.64
N SER A 216 -11.56 15.11 4.00
CA SER A 216 -11.20 14.57 2.68
C SER A 216 -10.73 13.11 2.73
N ARG A 217 -10.42 12.60 3.93
CA ARG A 217 -9.95 11.23 4.14
C ARG A 217 -11.08 10.22 4.37
N VAL A 218 -12.33 10.68 4.51
CA VAL A 218 -13.48 9.82 4.76
C VAL A 218 -14.36 9.79 3.52
N ASN A 219 -14.69 8.58 3.07
CA ASN A 219 -15.67 8.33 2.03
C ASN A 219 -16.67 7.29 2.56
N PHE A 220 -17.84 7.75 2.99
CA PHE A 220 -18.83 6.89 3.61
C PHE A 220 -19.41 5.87 2.64
N ASP A 221 -19.64 6.22 1.37
CA ASP A 221 -20.19 5.30 0.37
C ASP A 221 -19.26 4.11 0.16
N SER A 222 -17.95 4.39 0.02
CA SER A 222 -16.93 3.35 -0.10
C SER A 222 -16.85 2.48 1.17
N MET A 223 -16.96 3.11 2.35
CA MET A 223 -16.99 2.38 3.62
C MET A 223 -18.21 1.47 3.72
N PHE A 224 -19.40 1.97 3.39
CA PHE A 224 -20.62 1.18 3.40
C PHE A 224 -20.56 0.03 2.40
N LYS A 225 -20.07 0.29 1.18
CA LYS A 225 -19.86 -0.75 0.18
C LYS A 225 -18.96 -1.86 0.71
N PHE A 226 -17.77 -1.50 1.23
CA PHE A 226 -16.84 -2.49 1.81
C PHE A 226 -17.52 -3.34 2.87
N TRP A 227 -18.22 -2.73 3.82
CA TRP A 227 -18.87 -3.48 4.89
C TRP A 227 -20.08 -4.28 4.42
N SER A 228 -20.83 -3.84 3.42
CA SER A 228 -21.93 -4.62 2.84
C SER A 228 -21.42 -5.89 2.15
N ASP A 229 -20.24 -5.84 1.56
CA ASP A 229 -19.64 -6.98 0.84
C ASP A 229 -18.98 -7.99 1.80
N TYR A 230 -18.43 -7.50 2.93
CA TYR A 230 -17.60 -8.31 3.83
C TYR A 230 -18.18 -8.55 5.23
N TYR A 231 -19.35 -7.99 5.61
CA TYR A 231 -19.89 -8.06 6.98
C TYR A 231 -20.05 -9.49 7.52
N LYS A 232 -20.32 -10.48 6.66
CA LYS A 232 -20.48 -11.87 7.05
C LYS A 232 -19.20 -12.53 7.60
N LEU A 233 -18.04 -11.91 7.39
CA LEU A 233 -16.76 -12.37 7.91
C LEU A 233 -16.54 -11.98 9.38
N PHE A 234 -17.40 -11.12 9.92
CA PHE A 234 -17.26 -10.51 11.24
C PHE A 234 -18.42 -10.86 12.15
N THR A 235 -18.16 -10.91 13.44
CA THR A 235 -19.18 -11.11 14.47
C THR A 235 -20.06 -9.86 14.61
N GLU A 236 -21.26 -10.03 15.15
CA GLU A 236 -22.18 -8.92 15.43
C GLU A 236 -21.56 -7.85 16.34
N ASN A 237 -20.75 -8.28 17.34
CA ASN A 237 -20.06 -7.37 18.24
C ASN A 237 -18.98 -6.53 17.54
N GLN A 238 -18.26 -7.10 16.60
CA GLN A 238 -17.27 -6.42 15.76
C GLN A 238 -17.95 -5.38 14.85
N LEU A 239 -19.06 -5.74 14.24
CA LEU A 239 -19.86 -4.82 13.42
C LEU A 239 -20.42 -3.66 14.25
N LYS A 240 -20.92 -3.92 15.46
CA LYS A 240 -21.37 -2.86 16.38
C LYS A 240 -20.26 -1.88 16.72
N LYS A 241 -19.05 -2.38 17.07
CA LYS A 241 -17.89 -1.52 17.35
C LYS A 241 -17.50 -0.66 16.15
N PHE A 242 -17.53 -1.25 14.96
CA PHE A 242 -17.27 -0.52 13.71
C PHE A 242 -18.30 0.60 13.49
N LEU A 243 -19.60 0.33 13.62
CA LEU A 243 -20.66 1.31 13.46
C LEU A 243 -20.52 2.48 14.45
N ILE A 244 -20.25 2.19 15.73
CA ILE A 244 -20.01 3.21 16.75
C ILE A 244 -18.81 4.08 16.37
N ARG A 245 -17.68 3.48 15.97
CA ARG A 245 -16.49 4.21 15.52
C ARG A 245 -16.81 5.16 14.38
N ASN A 246 -17.57 4.71 13.37
CA ASN A 246 -17.92 5.54 12.21
C ASN A 246 -18.91 6.65 12.57
N LEU A 247 -19.84 6.39 13.48
CA LEU A 247 -20.73 7.42 14.02
C LEU A 247 -19.90 8.52 14.73
N CYS A 248 -18.96 8.14 15.59
CA CYS A 248 -18.06 9.09 16.25
C CYS A 248 -17.23 9.91 15.25
N LEU A 249 -16.72 9.28 14.18
CA LEU A 249 -16.01 9.96 13.10
C LEU A 249 -16.90 10.98 12.38
N SER A 250 -18.15 10.62 12.07
CA SER A 250 -19.10 11.52 11.41
C SER A 250 -19.45 12.74 12.26
N LEU A 251 -19.56 12.57 13.57
CA LEU A 251 -19.81 13.68 14.51
C LEU A 251 -18.62 14.63 14.59
N ARG A 252 -17.38 14.11 14.59
CA ARG A 252 -16.17 14.95 14.56
C ARG A 252 -16.09 15.81 13.30
N ILE A 253 -16.46 15.27 12.14
CA ILE A 253 -16.47 16.03 10.87
C ILE A 253 -17.49 17.16 10.91
N LYS A 254 -18.66 16.96 11.52
CA LYS A 254 -19.70 17.99 11.65
C LYS A 254 -19.34 19.07 12.67
N GLY A 255 -18.59 18.73 13.71
CA GLY A 255 -18.15 19.68 14.74
C GLY A 255 -16.96 20.57 14.35
N SER A 256 -16.30 20.27 13.20
CA SER A 256 -15.15 21.03 12.66
C SER A 256 -15.57 22.05 11.59
N LYS A 257 -16.84 22.31 11.42
CA LYS A 257 -17.42 23.38 10.60
C LYS A 257 -17.97 24.47 11.50
#